data_d93ea44fdf083da703f89223ba23781e
#
_entry.id   d93ea44fdf083da703f89223ba23781e
#
_cell.length_a   1.000
_cell.length_b   1.000
_cell.length_c   1.000
_cell.angle_alpha   90.00
_cell.angle_beta   90.00
_cell.angle_gamma   90.00
#
_symmetry.space_group_name_H-M   'P 1'
#
loop_
_entity.id
_entity.type
_entity.pdbx_description
1 polymer ?
#
loop_
_entity_poly.entity_id
_entity_poly.type
_entity_poly.pdbx_seq_one_letter_code
_entity_poly.pdbx_strand_id
1 'polypeptide(L)'
;MRRISNIGMLCSCLIAVSILSSRAQVFPAGFSQVLVANGITNPTVMAFAPDGRIFVAQQGGSLRVIKNNVLLATSFITLTVNSSGERGLIGIALDPDFSSNNYIYLYYTVPVAPIHNRVSRFIANGDVVLPGSETIILELDPLSGATNHNGGAMHFGKDGKLYVAIGENANTAHAQNLDTYHGKLLRINKDGSVPEGNPFTTG
;
A
#
# COMPACT_ATOMS: atom_id res chain seq x y z
N MET A 1 27.79 -73.38 32.01
CA MET A 1 26.73 -72.96 31.08
C MET A 1 25.91 -71.89 31.75
N ARG A 2 26.11 -70.62 31.41
CA ARG A 2 25.32 -69.49 31.90
C ARG A 2 24.40 -69.00 30.76
N ARG A 3 23.07 -69.03 30.95
CA ARG A 3 22.12 -68.48 30.03
C ARG A 3 21.94 -66.96 30.28
N ILE A 4 22.18 -66.17 29.27
CA ILE A 4 21.93 -64.73 29.29
C ILE A 4 20.54 -64.50 28.75
N SER A 5 19.63 -63.95 29.61
CA SER A 5 18.28 -63.54 29.24
C SER A 5 18.35 -62.13 28.67
N ASN A 6 18.01 -61.97 27.40
CA ASN A 6 17.80 -60.65 26.79
C ASN A 6 16.41 -60.11 27.18
N ILE A 7 16.39 -59.02 27.97
CA ILE A 7 15.19 -58.26 28.26
C ILE A 7 15.11 -57.16 27.18
N GLY A 8 14.22 -57.35 26.23
CA GLY A 8 13.91 -56.34 25.24
C GLY A 8 13.08 -55.22 25.89
N MET A 9 13.63 -54.02 25.92
CA MET A 9 12.95 -52.82 26.41
C MET A 9 12.14 -52.20 25.27
N LEU A 10 10.79 -52.38 25.34
CA LEU A 10 9.84 -51.76 24.41
C LEU A 10 9.71 -50.28 24.79
N CYS A 11 10.30 -49.39 23.96
CA CYS A 11 10.14 -47.95 24.11
C CYS A 11 8.83 -47.49 23.43
N SER A 12 7.76 -47.30 24.21
CA SER A 12 6.50 -46.73 23.73
C SER A 12 6.64 -45.22 23.54
N CYS A 13 6.83 -44.78 22.32
CA CYS A 13 6.72 -43.35 21.98
C CYS A 13 5.24 -42.90 22.03
N LEU A 14 4.84 -42.21 23.09
CA LEU A 14 3.59 -41.48 23.13
C LEU A 14 3.72 -40.23 22.26
N ILE A 15 3.08 -40.24 21.09
CA ILE A 15 2.91 -39.04 20.25
C ILE A 15 1.75 -38.23 20.86
N ALA A 16 2.08 -37.15 21.58
CA ALA A 16 1.10 -36.17 22.02
C ALA A 16 0.65 -35.34 20.82
N VAL A 17 -0.54 -35.64 20.28
CA VAL A 17 -1.19 -34.82 19.28
C VAL A 17 -1.78 -33.60 19.99
N SER A 18 -1.11 -32.46 19.90
CA SER A 18 -1.66 -31.17 20.35
C SER A 18 -2.78 -30.74 19.40
N ILE A 19 -4.03 -30.91 19.83
CA ILE A 19 -5.18 -30.35 19.12
C ILE A 19 -5.16 -28.83 19.36
N LEU A 20 -4.63 -28.08 18.41
CA LEU A 20 -4.80 -26.63 18.37
C LEU A 20 -6.28 -26.34 18.07
N SER A 21 -7.07 -26.08 19.11
CA SER A 21 -8.43 -25.58 18.96
C SER A 21 -8.35 -24.14 18.41
N SER A 22 -8.55 -23.97 17.10
CA SER A 22 -8.80 -22.66 16.52
C SER A 22 -10.13 -22.16 17.07
N ARG A 23 -10.11 -21.13 17.91
CA ARG A 23 -11.34 -20.45 18.29
C ARG A 23 -11.88 -19.73 17.06
N ALA A 24 -13.07 -20.09 16.62
CA ALA A 24 -13.79 -19.31 15.62
C ALA A 24 -13.95 -17.88 16.15
N GLN A 25 -13.62 -16.90 15.33
CA GLN A 25 -13.81 -15.50 15.70
C GLN A 25 -15.30 -15.22 15.85
N VAL A 26 -15.72 -14.75 17.01
CA VAL A 26 -17.12 -14.38 17.27
C VAL A 26 -17.28 -12.89 16.94
N PHE A 27 -18.17 -12.59 16.01
CA PHE A 27 -18.51 -11.23 15.65
C PHE A 27 -19.68 -10.70 16.48
N PRO A 28 -19.76 -9.41 16.77
CA PRO A 28 -20.95 -8.79 17.35
C PRO A 28 -22.18 -9.02 16.47
N ALA A 29 -23.38 -8.98 17.07
CA ALA A 29 -24.62 -9.11 16.32
C ALA A 29 -24.71 -8.07 15.19
N GLY A 30 -25.08 -8.51 13.99
CA GLY A 30 -25.16 -7.68 12.79
C GLY A 30 -23.83 -7.54 12.01
N PHE A 31 -22.72 -8.14 12.48
CA PHE A 31 -21.45 -8.18 11.76
C PHE A 31 -21.17 -9.60 11.26
N SER A 32 -20.64 -9.69 10.06
CA SER A 32 -20.15 -10.94 9.47
C SER A 32 -18.83 -10.69 8.72
N GLN A 33 -18.02 -11.72 8.61
CA GLN A 33 -16.80 -11.70 7.81
C GLN A 33 -17.01 -12.49 6.52
N VAL A 34 -16.64 -11.90 5.39
CA VAL A 34 -16.69 -12.56 4.08
C VAL A 34 -15.30 -12.44 3.45
N LEU A 35 -14.75 -13.55 2.99
CA LEU A 35 -13.52 -13.54 2.20
C LEU A 35 -13.84 -13.02 0.80
N VAL A 36 -13.26 -11.89 0.44
CA VAL A 36 -13.42 -11.28 -0.90
C VAL A 36 -12.42 -11.87 -1.89
N ALA A 37 -11.14 -11.98 -1.49
CA ALA A 37 -10.08 -12.57 -2.30
C ALA A 37 -8.91 -13.00 -1.41
N ASN A 38 -8.05 -13.88 -1.93
CA ASN A 38 -6.80 -14.30 -1.31
C ASN A 38 -5.62 -14.16 -2.30
N GLY A 39 -4.40 -14.48 -1.85
CA GLY A 39 -3.20 -14.45 -2.71
C GLY A 39 -2.58 -13.06 -2.89
N ILE A 40 -2.95 -12.08 -2.07
CA ILE A 40 -2.31 -10.76 -2.02
C ILE A 40 -1.23 -10.77 -0.95
N THR A 41 0.02 -10.45 -1.32
CA THR A 41 1.16 -10.40 -0.41
C THR A 41 1.51 -8.98 -0.05
N ASN A 42 1.83 -8.73 1.23
CA ASN A 42 2.22 -7.42 1.75
C ASN A 42 1.32 -6.26 1.25
N PRO A 43 -0.01 -6.34 1.42
CA PRO A 43 -0.90 -5.25 1.03
C PRO A 43 -0.64 -4.02 1.89
N THR A 44 -0.63 -2.84 1.27
CA THR A 44 -0.41 -1.56 1.97
C THR A 44 -1.66 -0.70 2.03
N VAL A 45 -2.37 -0.59 0.91
CA VAL A 45 -3.55 0.27 0.79
C VAL A 45 -4.47 -0.25 -0.31
N MET A 46 -5.76 0.08 -0.25
CA MET A 46 -6.73 -0.26 -1.28
C MET A 46 -7.64 0.92 -1.60
N ALA A 47 -8.23 0.89 -2.80
CA ALA A 47 -9.25 1.83 -3.24
C ALA A 47 -10.39 1.10 -3.96
N PHE A 48 -11.62 1.57 -3.72
CA PHE A 48 -12.82 1.07 -4.40
C PHE A 48 -13.13 1.95 -5.60
N ALA A 49 -13.22 1.34 -6.78
CA ALA A 49 -13.64 2.05 -7.98
C ALA A 49 -15.18 2.10 -8.11
N PRO A 50 -15.73 3.13 -8.77
CA PRO A 50 -17.17 3.25 -8.98
C PRO A 50 -17.79 2.08 -9.75
N ASP A 51 -16.99 1.35 -10.53
CA ASP A 51 -17.39 0.18 -11.31
C ASP A 51 -17.35 -1.13 -10.53
N GLY A 52 -17.08 -1.08 -9.23
CA GLY A 52 -17.06 -2.22 -8.32
C GLY A 52 -15.72 -2.96 -8.23
N ARG A 53 -14.69 -2.55 -8.98
CA ARG A 53 -13.33 -3.08 -8.81
C ARG A 53 -12.71 -2.59 -7.51
N ILE A 54 -11.85 -3.42 -6.92
CA ILE A 54 -11.00 -3.03 -5.80
C ILE A 54 -9.55 -3.08 -6.27
N PHE A 55 -8.87 -1.95 -6.17
CA PHE A 55 -7.45 -1.86 -6.42
C PHE A 55 -6.69 -2.04 -5.10
N VAL A 56 -5.73 -2.95 -5.06
CA VAL A 56 -4.94 -3.24 -3.85
C VAL A 56 -3.46 -3.09 -4.17
N ALA A 57 -2.80 -2.16 -3.51
CA ALA A 57 -1.36 -1.97 -3.62
C ALA A 57 -0.63 -3.00 -2.77
N GLN A 58 0.44 -3.56 -3.34
CA GLN A 58 1.41 -4.40 -2.65
C GLN A 58 2.71 -3.61 -2.48
N GLN A 59 3.32 -3.69 -1.31
CA GLN A 59 4.52 -2.92 -0.97
C GLN A 59 5.62 -3.00 -2.04
N GLY A 60 5.80 -4.17 -2.65
CA GLY A 60 6.81 -4.43 -3.69
C GLY A 60 6.53 -3.78 -5.04
N GLY A 61 5.50 -2.91 -5.17
CA GLY A 61 5.25 -2.12 -6.37
C GLY A 61 4.12 -2.61 -7.26
N SER A 62 3.52 -3.78 -6.99
CA SER A 62 2.38 -4.27 -7.79
C SER A 62 1.06 -3.68 -7.30
N LEU A 63 0.28 -3.12 -8.23
CA LEU A 63 -1.12 -2.78 -8.00
C LEU A 63 -1.99 -3.91 -8.55
N ARG A 64 -2.73 -4.57 -7.67
CA ARG A 64 -3.59 -5.71 -8.00
C ARG A 64 -5.04 -5.26 -8.16
N VAL A 65 -5.80 -6.02 -8.95
CA VAL A 65 -7.24 -5.77 -9.15
C VAL A 65 -8.03 -6.97 -8.67
N ILE A 66 -9.05 -6.70 -7.85
CA ILE A 66 -10.10 -7.65 -7.52
C ILE A 66 -11.36 -7.21 -8.28
N LYS A 67 -11.94 -8.11 -9.05
CA LYS A 67 -13.14 -7.89 -9.86
C LYS A 67 -14.10 -9.05 -9.67
N ASN A 68 -15.34 -8.76 -9.31
CA ASN A 68 -16.35 -9.78 -9.02
C ASN A 68 -15.87 -10.82 -7.97
N ASN A 69 -15.21 -10.36 -6.91
CA ASN A 69 -14.61 -11.16 -5.85
C ASN A 69 -13.50 -12.14 -6.33
N VAL A 70 -12.90 -11.86 -7.49
CA VAL A 70 -11.79 -12.64 -8.03
C VAL A 70 -10.55 -11.74 -8.14
N LEU A 71 -9.44 -12.16 -7.54
CA LEU A 71 -8.15 -11.53 -7.77
C LEU A 71 -7.69 -11.87 -9.19
N LEU A 72 -7.54 -10.85 -10.03
CA LEU A 72 -7.08 -11.05 -11.40
C LEU A 72 -5.63 -11.53 -11.42
N ALA A 73 -5.30 -12.45 -12.34
CA ALA A 73 -3.96 -13.01 -12.46
C ALA A 73 -2.93 -11.94 -12.85
N THR A 74 -3.31 -11.04 -13.77
CA THR A 74 -2.47 -9.93 -14.22
C THR A 74 -2.59 -8.74 -13.26
N SER A 75 -1.46 -8.17 -12.83
CA SER A 75 -1.43 -6.91 -12.09
C SER A 75 -1.88 -5.77 -12.99
N PHE A 76 -2.55 -4.75 -12.40
CA PHE A 76 -2.85 -3.51 -13.11
C PHE A 76 -1.57 -2.84 -13.62
N ILE A 77 -0.57 -2.72 -12.76
CA ILE A 77 0.79 -2.26 -13.05
C ILE A 77 1.75 -2.90 -12.05
N THR A 78 3.02 -3.03 -12.44
CA THR A 78 4.11 -3.31 -11.51
C THR A 78 5.18 -2.24 -11.69
N LEU A 79 5.32 -1.40 -10.65
CA LEU A 79 6.34 -0.35 -10.59
C LEU A 79 7.63 -0.91 -9.98
N THR A 80 8.77 -0.44 -10.48
CA THR A 80 10.03 -0.67 -9.79
C THR A 80 10.15 0.32 -8.64
N VAL A 81 10.17 -0.18 -7.40
CA VAL A 81 10.16 0.63 -6.19
C VAL A 81 11.27 0.23 -5.22
N ASN A 82 11.67 1.14 -4.35
CA ASN A 82 12.42 0.79 -3.15
C ASN A 82 11.41 0.39 -2.07
N SER A 83 11.40 -0.88 -1.67
CA SER A 83 10.46 -1.43 -0.67
C SER A 83 11.12 -1.75 0.67
N SER A 84 12.23 -1.09 1.00
CA SER A 84 12.93 -1.28 2.28
C SER A 84 12.13 -0.66 3.43
N GLY A 85 11.91 -1.41 4.51
CA GLY A 85 11.16 -0.95 5.68
C GLY A 85 9.72 -0.61 5.33
N GLU A 86 9.31 0.65 5.54
CA GLU A 86 7.96 1.16 5.22
C GLU A 86 7.86 1.77 3.82
N ARG A 87 8.94 1.75 3.04
CA ARG A 87 8.97 2.24 1.65
C ARG A 87 8.24 1.28 0.70
N GLY A 88 7.96 1.73 -0.50
CA GLY A 88 7.34 0.91 -1.54
C GLY A 88 6.18 1.61 -2.25
N LEU A 89 5.25 0.84 -2.81
CA LEU A 89 3.96 1.35 -3.28
C LEU A 89 3.02 1.40 -2.07
N ILE A 90 2.77 2.60 -1.54
CA ILE A 90 2.15 2.82 -0.23
C ILE A 90 0.97 3.78 -0.24
N GLY A 91 0.58 4.31 -1.40
CA GLY A 91 -0.60 5.15 -1.52
C GLY A 91 -1.34 4.98 -2.84
N ILE A 92 -2.67 5.15 -2.79
CA ILE A 92 -3.55 5.14 -3.96
C ILE A 92 -4.72 6.11 -3.73
N ALA A 93 -5.08 6.82 -4.78
CA ALA A 93 -6.34 7.54 -4.88
C ALA A 93 -6.91 7.43 -6.30
N LEU A 94 -8.23 7.26 -6.41
CA LEU A 94 -8.91 7.35 -7.69
C LEU A 94 -9.41 8.79 -7.89
N ASP A 95 -9.33 9.27 -9.12
CA ASP A 95 -9.91 10.58 -9.45
C ASP A 95 -11.41 10.59 -9.17
N PRO A 96 -11.99 11.68 -8.64
CA PRO A 96 -13.45 11.79 -8.47
C PRO A 96 -14.25 11.53 -9.75
N ASP A 97 -13.64 11.85 -10.92
CA ASP A 97 -14.21 11.62 -12.24
C ASP A 97 -13.68 10.33 -12.89
N PHE A 98 -13.25 9.34 -12.09
CA PHE A 98 -12.65 8.10 -12.58
C PHE A 98 -13.48 7.40 -13.66
N SER A 99 -14.80 7.42 -13.55
CA SER A 99 -15.71 6.82 -14.54
C SER A 99 -15.57 7.42 -15.95
N SER A 100 -15.06 8.65 -16.06
CA SER A 100 -14.88 9.35 -17.34
C SER A 100 -13.43 9.46 -17.77
N ASN A 101 -12.50 9.69 -16.82
CA ASN A 101 -11.10 9.96 -17.13
C ASN A 101 -10.16 8.78 -16.87
N ASN A 102 -10.61 7.79 -16.09
CA ASN A 102 -9.85 6.59 -15.71
C ASN A 102 -8.53 6.89 -14.97
N TYR A 103 -8.41 8.01 -14.26
CA TYR A 103 -7.19 8.42 -13.59
C TYR A 103 -7.03 7.74 -12.23
N ILE A 104 -5.83 7.16 -12.02
CA ILE A 104 -5.37 6.56 -10.76
C ILE A 104 -4.09 7.27 -10.33
N TYR A 105 -4.04 7.74 -9.09
CA TYR A 105 -2.86 8.36 -8.48
C TYR A 105 -2.21 7.35 -7.54
N LEU A 106 -0.90 7.18 -7.67
CA LEU A 106 -0.10 6.26 -6.86
C LEU A 106 1.01 7.02 -6.15
N TYR A 107 1.21 6.71 -4.86
CA TYR A 107 2.33 7.20 -4.06
C TYR A 107 3.30 6.05 -3.83
N TYR A 108 4.55 6.23 -4.23
CA TYR A 108 5.55 5.19 -4.15
C TYR A 108 6.97 5.74 -4.00
N THR A 109 7.90 4.89 -3.50
CA THR A 109 9.31 5.26 -3.33
C THR A 109 10.12 4.90 -4.57
N VAL A 110 10.71 5.91 -5.21
CA VAL A 110 11.60 5.76 -6.37
C VAL A 110 12.91 5.11 -5.92
N PRO A 111 13.40 4.04 -6.62
CA PRO A 111 14.58 3.29 -6.18
C PRO A 111 15.92 3.91 -6.61
N VAL A 112 15.89 4.90 -7.53
CA VAL A 112 17.08 5.55 -8.08
C VAL A 112 17.46 6.77 -7.22
N ALA A 113 18.73 6.91 -6.92
CA ALA A 113 19.23 8.04 -6.14
C ALA A 113 19.07 9.40 -6.88
N PRO A 114 18.70 10.45 -6.15
CA PRO A 114 18.36 10.45 -4.74
C PRO A 114 17.03 9.72 -4.49
N ILE A 115 17.04 8.75 -3.56
CA ILE A 115 15.83 8.01 -3.19
C ILE A 115 14.81 9.00 -2.62
N HIS A 116 13.59 8.99 -3.13
CA HIS A 116 12.52 9.91 -2.73
C HIS A 116 11.16 9.28 -2.95
N ASN A 117 10.13 9.84 -2.35
CA ASN A 117 8.76 9.46 -2.64
C ASN A 117 8.20 10.31 -3.79
N ARG A 118 7.30 9.74 -4.56
CA ARG A 118 6.69 10.36 -5.74
C ARG A 118 5.19 10.09 -5.76
N VAL A 119 4.44 11.06 -6.27
CA VAL A 119 3.06 10.87 -6.71
C VAL A 119 3.03 10.90 -8.23
N SER A 120 2.55 9.83 -8.85
CA SER A 120 2.29 9.77 -10.29
C SER A 120 0.82 9.45 -10.56
N ARG A 121 0.29 9.99 -11.66
CA ARG A 121 -1.01 9.66 -12.20
C ARG A 121 -0.84 8.71 -13.39
N PHE A 122 -1.70 7.70 -13.44
CA PHE A 122 -1.78 6.71 -14.50
C PHE A 122 -3.19 6.68 -15.08
N ILE A 123 -3.33 6.16 -16.32
CA ILE A 123 -4.62 5.96 -16.97
C ILE A 123 -4.95 4.46 -16.98
N ALA A 124 -6.12 4.09 -16.48
CA ALA A 124 -6.61 2.73 -16.60
C ALA A 124 -7.15 2.46 -18.02
N ASN A 125 -6.71 1.33 -18.59
CA ASN A 125 -7.25 0.76 -19.81
C ASN A 125 -7.88 -0.60 -19.47
N GLY A 126 -9.13 -0.58 -19.07
CA GLY A 126 -9.76 -1.76 -18.46
C GLY A 126 -9.08 -2.15 -17.15
N ASP A 127 -8.65 -3.39 -17.06
CA ASP A 127 -8.07 -3.97 -15.84
C ASP A 127 -6.53 -3.84 -15.76
N VAL A 128 -5.92 -3.11 -16.72
CA VAL A 128 -4.47 -2.83 -16.77
C VAL A 128 -4.21 -1.35 -17.01
N VAL A 129 -2.98 -0.91 -16.74
CA VAL A 129 -2.56 0.45 -17.06
C VAL A 129 -2.42 0.66 -18.56
N LEU A 130 -2.78 1.85 -19.05
CA LEU A 130 -2.44 2.26 -20.42
C LEU A 130 -0.91 2.46 -20.50
N PRO A 131 -0.19 1.72 -21.35
CA PRO A 131 1.25 1.86 -21.44
C PRO A 131 1.68 3.30 -21.78
N GLY A 132 2.71 3.80 -21.08
CA GLY A 132 3.24 5.15 -21.28
C GLY A 132 2.35 6.29 -20.75
N SER A 133 1.32 5.97 -19.99
CA SER A 133 0.39 6.99 -19.44
C SER A 133 0.84 7.63 -18.14
N GLU A 134 1.99 7.26 -17.60
CA GLU A 134 2.50 7.88 -16.38
C GLU A 134 2.69 9.38 -16.57
N THR A 135 2.14 10.14 -15.64
CA THR A 135 2.37 11.58 -15.49
C THR A 135 2.84 11.82 -14.07
N ILE A 136 4.05 12.31 -13.89
CA ILE A 136 4.56 12.70 -12.56
C ILE A 136 3.78 13.93 -12.10
N ILE A 137 3.17 13.84 -10.93
CA ILE A 137 2.37 14.91 -10.32
C ILE A 137 3.19 15.65 -9.27
N LEU A 138 3.98 14.91 -8.49
CA LEU A 138 4.78 15.50 -7.42
C LEU A 138 6.02 14.66 -7.16
N GLU A 139 7.18 15.29 -7.20
CA GLU A 139 8.43 14.76 -6.67
C GLU A 139 8.64 15.32 -5.28
N LEU A 140 8.88 14.45 -4.30
CA LEU A 140 9.10 14.86 -2.92
C LEU A 140 10.62 14.99 -2.64
N ASP A 141 10.92 15.58 -1.49
CA ASP A 141 12.32 15.74 -1.06
C ASP A 141 13.01 14.37 -0.89
N PRO A 142 14.35 14.35 -1.09
CA PRO A 142 15.14 13.14 -0.89
C PRO A 142 14.98 12.56 0.52
N LEU A 143 14.82 11.24 0.58
CA LEU A 143 14.78 10.49 1.84
C LEU A 143 16.19 10.30 2.40
N SER A 144 16.29 10.28 3.71
CA SER A 144 17.49 9.91 4.45
C SER A 144 17.76 8.40 4.41
N GLY A 145 18.71 7.90 5.19
CA GLY A 145 18.91 6.47 5.42
C GLY A 145 17.78 5.79 6.21
N ALA A 146 16.91 6.56 6.90
CA ALA A 146 15.76 6.00 7.61
C ALA A 146 14.72 5.47 6.62
N THR A 147 14.20 4.26 6.90
CA THR A 147 13.26 3.56 6.01
C THR A 147 11.82 3.64 6.49
N ASN A 148 11.56 4.39 7.55
CA ASN A 148 10.24 4.57 8.18
C ASN A 148 9.74 6.02 8.03
N HIS A 149 8.50 6.25 8.45
CA HIS A 149 7.79 7.53 8.42
C HIS A 149 7.71 8.13 7.01
N ASN A 150 7.27 7.31 6.04
CA ASN A 150 7.16 7.70 4.63
C ASN A 150 5.82 8.38 4.28
N GLY A 151 4.78 8.19 5.11
CA GLY A 151 3.45 8.70 4.80
C GLY A 151 2.75 7.87 3.72
N GLY A 152 2.16 8.53 2.70
CA GLY A 152 1.55 7.87 1.53
C GLY A 152 0.03 7.88 1.52
N ALA A 153 -0.66 8.27 2.61
CA ALA A 153 -2.11 8.42 2.56
C ALA A 153 -2.51 9.53 1.59
N MET A 154 -3.41 9.21 0.67
CA MET A 154 -3.93 10.16 -0.32
C MET A 154 -5.44 10.09 -0.41
N HIS A 155 -6.10 11.25 -0.57
CA HIS A 155 -7.53 11.31 -0.79
C HIS A 155 -7.93 12.59 -1.51
N PHE A 156 -8.96 12.51 -2.36
CA PHE A 156 -9.58 13.70 -2.93
C PHE A 156 -10.60 14.29 -1.95
N GLY A 157 -10.43 15.58 -1.66
CA GLY A 157 -11.41 16.33 -0.88
C GLY A 157 -12.66 16.63 -1.69
N LYS A 158 -13.73 17.09 -1.01
CA LYS A 158 -14.98 17.56 -1.65
C LYS A 158 -14.74 18.77 -2.57
N ASP A 159 -13.62 19.47 -2.39
CA ASP A 159 -13.17 20.59 -3.20
C ASP A 159 -12.45 20.14 -4.49
N GLY A 160 -12.38 18.84 -4.76
CA GLY A 160 -11.73 18.24 -5.92
C GLY A 160 -10.20 18.33 -5.90
N LYS A 161 -9.59 18.69 -4.76
CA LYS A 161 -8.13 18.73 -4.59
C LYS A 161 -7.62 17.41 -4.03
N LEU A 162 -6.39 17.05 -4.40
CA LEU A 162 -5.71 15.90 -3.87
C LEU A 162 -4.97 16.29 -2.58
N TYR A 163 -5.29 15.59 -1.51
CA TYR A 163 -4.60 15.69 -0.22
C TYR A 163 -3.61 14.55 -0.10
N VAL A 164 -2.36 14.87 0.24
CA VAL A 164 -1.25 13.91 0.31
C VAL A 164 -0.56 14.06 1.66
N ALA A 165 -0.58 13.00 2.47
CA ALA A 165 0.11 12.98 3.76
C ALA A 165 1.54 12.45 3.59
N ILE A 166 2.52 13.24 4.02
CA ILE A 166 3.94 12.94 3.91
C ILE A 166 4.54 12.81 5.30
N GLY A 167 5.27 11.74 5.55
CA GLY A 167 5.99 11.53 6.79
C GLY A 167 7.24 12.39 6.90
N GLU A 168 7.75 12.57 8.11
CA GLU A 168 8.94 13.39 8.40
C GLU A 168 10.27 12.63 8.21
N ASN A 169 10.22 11.38 7.73
CA ASN A 169 11.37 10.52 7.47
C ASN A 169 12.31 10.38 8.69
N ALA A 170 11.71 10.12 9.87
CA ALA A 170 12.38 9.95 11.16
C ALA A 170 13.24 11.15 11.58
N ASN A 171 12.89 12.37 11.11
CA ASN A 171 13.48 13.62 11.55
C ASN A 171 12.38 14.62 11.95
N THR A 172 12.07 14.68 13.23
CA THR A 172 10.99 15.52 13.78
C THR A 172 11.16 17.01 13.51
N ALA A 173 12.38 17.49 13.25
CA ALA A 173 12.64 18.89 12.90
C ALA A 173 11.98 19.28 11.56
N HIS A 174 11.76 18.33 10.66
CA HIS A 174 11.09 18.58 9.38
C HIS A 174 9.62 19.01 9.57
N ALA A 175 8.91 18.49 10.58
CA ALA A 175 7.48 18.70 10.71
C ALA A 175 7.08 20.18 10.82
N GLN A 176 7.92 21.02 11.44
CA GLN A 176 7.69 22.46 11.60
C GLN A 176 8.50 23.34 10.63
N ASN A 177 9.35 22.71 9.78
CA ASN A 177 10.09 23.43 8.75
C ASN A 177 9.28 23.51 7.46
N LEU A 178 8.88 24.71 7.02
CA LEU A 178 8.07 24.91 5.81
C LEU A 178 8.88 24.81 4.50
N ASP A 179 10.22 24.78 4.56
CA ASP A 179 11.10 24.65 3.40
C ASP A 179 11.23 23.22 2.88
N THR A 180 10.48 22.26 3.45
CA THR A 180 10.47 20.84 3.06
C THR A 180 9.06 20.28 3.04
N TYR A 181 8.81 19.32 2.16
CA TYR A 181 7.56 18.56 2.14
C TYR A 181 7.45 17.52 3.26
N HIS A 182 8.57 17.14 3.88
CA HIS A 182 8.56 16.16 4.96
C HIS A 182 7.72 16.60 6.16
N GLY A 183 6.88 15.68 6.66
CA GLY A 183 6.02 15.92 7.82
C GLY A 183 4.85 16.87 7.55
N LYS A 184 4.34 16.89 6.32
CA LYS A 184 3.27 17.80 5.88
C LYS A 184 2.04 17.04 5.39
N LEU A 185 0.91 17.72 5.44
CA LEU A 185 -0.28 17.39 4.66
C LEU A 185 -0.36 18.40 3.50
N LEU A 186 -0.10 17.95 2.31
CA LEU A 186 -0.20 18.79 1.11
C LEU A 186 -1.61 18.77 0.56
N ARG A 187 -2.05 19.90 0.01
CA ARG A 187 -3.27 20.07 -0.78
C ARG A 187 -2.86 20.60 -2.15
N ILE A 188 -3.08 19.82 -3.21
CA ILE A 188 -2.64 20.13 -4.57
C ILE A 188 -3.79 19.97 -5.58
N ASN A 189 -3.68 20.61 -6.71
CA ASN A 189 -4.53 20.36 -7.87
C ASN A 189 -4.24 18.98 -8.46
N LYS A 190 -5.12 18.45 -9.31
CA LYS A 190 -4.98 17.17 -10.02
C LYS A 190 -3.71 17.08 -10.88
N ASP A 191 -3.14 18.21 -11.27
CA ASP A 191 -1.94 18.35 -12.06
C ASP A 191 -0.66 18.62 -11.23
N GLY A 192 -0.78 18.66 -9.91
CA GLY A 192 0.32 18.92 -8.97
C GLY A 192 0.54 20.39 -8.64
N SER A 193 -0.10 21.32 -9.34
CA SER A 193 0.03 22.75 -9.04
C SER A 193 -0.60 23.11 -7.68
N VAL A 194 -0.12 24.21 -7.10
CA VAL A 194 -0.62 24.72 -5.82
C VAL A 194 -1.97 25.42 -6.05
N PRO A 195 -3.07 24.96 -5.40
CA PRO A 195 -4.36 25.60 -5.53
C PRO A 195 -4.42 26.90 -4.73
N GLU A 196 -5.24 27.82 -5.20
CA GLU A 196 -5.58 29.02 -4.44
C GLU A 196 -6.17 28.68 -3.06
N GLY A 197 -5.86 29.52 -2.07
CA GLY A 197 -6.38 29.39 -0.70
C GLY A 197 -5.63 28.41 0.17
N ASN A 198 -4.47 27.89 -0.25
CA ASN A 198 -3.58 27.18 0.66
C ASN A 198 -3.02 28.16 1.71
N PRO A 199 -2.95 27.74 3.01
CA PRO A 199 -2.48 28.62 4.08
C PRO A 199 -0.96 28.88 3.99
N PHE A 200 -0.21 27.95 3.40
CA PHE A 200 1.24 28.03 3.21
C PHE A 200 1.53 27.73 1.73
N THR A 201 1.94 28.75 0.98
CA THR A 201 2.22 28.65 -0.47
C THR A 201 3.66 28.94 -0.80
N THR A 202 4.41 29.43 0.17
CA THR A 202 5.85 29.72 0.12
C THR A 202 6.47 29.19 1.40
N GLY A 203 7.49 28.39 1.27
CA GLY A 203 8.36 27.88 2.31
C GLY A 203 9.72 27.68 1.69
#